data_4e60d7930dbd3a6b84ef488ab9150206
#
_entry.id   4e60d7930dbd3a6b84ef488ab9150206
#
_cell.length_a   1.000
_cell.length_b   1.000
_cell.length_c   1.000
_cell.angle_alpha   90.00
_cell.angle_beta   90.00
_cell.angle_gamma   90.00
#
_symmetry.space_group_name_H-M   'P 1'
#
loop_
_entity.id
_entity.type
_entity.pdbx_description
1 polymer ?
#
loop_
_entity_poly.entity_id
_entity_poly.type
_entity_poly.pdbx_seq_one_letter_code
_entity_poly.pdbx_strand_id
1 'polypeptide(L)'
;MTKKRNRGQAGVTLIEMMVVVTIIALFAALVLPKMMHQADRAKVTRARADINGFSTALGAYKLDTGVFPTTEQGLQALRTKPDGVENWQGPYLQKEIGGDPWNHPYVYRYPGDHGDEPDIISYGLDGQPGGEGFDADIVSWKN
;
A
#
# COMPACT_ATOMS: atom_id res chain seq x y z
N MET A 1 29.80 2.61 -65.49
CA MET A 1 29.84 1.34 -64.75
C MET A 1 30.05 1.65 -63.29
N THR A 2 28.96 1.62 -62.49
CA THR A 2 28.98 1.95 -61.06
C THR A 2 29.15 0.64 -60.27
N LYS A 3 30.28 0.52 -59.58
CA LYS A 3 30.63 -0.66 -58.77
C LYS A 3 29.85 -0.61 -57.44
N LYS A 4 28.82 -1.43 -57.30
CA LYS A 4 28.02 -1.61 -56.06
C LYS A 4 28.92 -2.22 -54.99
N ARG A 5 29.28 -1.45 -53.95
CA ARG A 5 29.99 -1.96 -52.77
C ARG A 5 29.01 -2.78 -51.94
N ASN A 6 29.13 -4.11 -51.97
CA ASN A 6 28.48 -4.98 -51.04
C ASN A 6 29.03 -4.68 -49.65
N ARG A 7 28.22 -4.05 -48.79
CA ARG A 7 28.48 -3.99 -47.32
C ARG A 7 28.25 -5.40 -46.80
N GLY A 8 29.33 -6.08 -46.46
CA GLY A 8 29.26 -7.37 -45.83
C GLY A 8 28.41 -7.26 -44.55
N GLN A 9 27.35 -8.04 -44.44
CA GLN A 9 26.61 -8.24 -43.21
C GLN A 9 27.54 -9.02 -42.29
N ALA A 10 28.08 -8.36 -41.28
CA ALA A 10 28.79 -9.03 -40.17
C ALA A 10 27.74 -9.82 -39.37
N GLY A 11 27.79 -11.14 -39.46
CA GLY A 11 26.96 -12.04 -38.67
C GLY A 11 27.44 -12.00 -37.22
N VAL A 12 26.49 -11.91 -36.28
CA VAL A 12 26.77 -11.97 -34.81
C VAL A 12 27.22 -13.41 -34.49
N THR A 13 28.30 -13.53 -33.73
CA THR A 13 28.81 -14.86 -33.32
C THR A 13 28.04 -15.37 -32.08
N LEU A 14 27.96 -16.71 -31.96
CA LEU A 14 27.29 -17.34 -30.80
C LEU A 14 27.95 -16.92 -29.49
N ILE A 15 29.28 -16.79 -29.46
CA ILE A 15 30.01 -16.35 -28.27
C ILE A 15 29.71 -14.90 -27.89
N GLU A 16 29.51 -14.04 -28.89
CA GLU A 16 29.15 -12.63 -28.64
C GLU A 16 27.77 -12.54 -27.98
N MET A 17 26.79 -13.33 -28.41
CA MET A 17 25.49 -13.43 -27.76
C MET A 17 25.58 -14.00 -26.36
N MET A 18 26.41 -15.02 -26.12
CA MET A 18 26.61 -15.58 -24.77
C MET A 18 27.21 -14.56 -23.81
N VAL A 19 28.18 -13.77 -24.25
CA VAL A 19 28.77 -12.70 -23.43
C VAL A 19 27.74 -11.62 -23.11
N VAL A 20 26.94 -11.18 -24.08
CA VAL A 20 25.91 -10.17 -23.86
C VAL A 20 24.86 -10.67 -22.86
N VAL A 21 24.34 -11.90 -23.02
CA VAL A 21 23.37 -12.48 -22.08
C VAL A 21 23.96 -12.62 -20.66
N THR A 22 25.23 -13.01 -20.54
CA THR A 22 25.92 -13.13 -19.26
C THR A 22 26.03 -11.76 -18.56
N ILE A 23 26.39 -10.72 -19.30
CA ILE A 23 26.48 -9.35 -18.76
C ILE A 23 25.10 -8.87 -18.29
N ILE A 24 24.06 -9.06 -19.10
CA ILE A 24 22.67 -8.67 -18.73
C ILE A 24 22.22 -9.43 -17.48
N ALA A 25 22.46 -10.73 -17.40
CA ALA A 25 22.12 -11.55 -16.25
C ALA A 25 22.82 -11.06 -14.96
N LEU A 26 24.12 -10.69 -15.07
CA LEU A 26 24.89 -10.16 -13.94
C LEU A 26 24.31 -8.82 -13.44
N PHE A 27 23.98 -7.89 -14.35
CA PHE A 27 23.34 -6.63 -13.98
C PHE A 27 21.95 -6.84 -13.42
N ALA A 28 21.14 -7.73 -13.99
CA ALA A 28 19.82 -8.05 -13.48
C ALA A 28 19.87 -8.56 -12.03
N ALA A 29 20.82 -9.45 -11.71
CA ALA A 29 21.00 -9.98 -10.36
C ALA A 29 21.34 -8.90 -9.30
N LEU A 30 22.00 -7.82 -9.70
CA LEU A 30 22.34 -6.71 -8.81
C LEU A 30 21.20 -5.68 -8.64
N VAL A 31 20.37 -5.50 -9.66
CA VAL A 31 19.33 -4.45 -9.69
C VAL A 31 18.02 -4.94 -9.09
N LEU A 32 17.60 -6.17 -9.37
CA LEU A 32 16.33 -6.74 -8.94
C LEU A 32 16.07 -6.63 -7.43
N PRO A 33 17.00 -6.98 -6.53
CA PRO A 33 16.74 -6.89 -5.08
C PRO A 33 16.45 -5.46 -4.62
N LYS A 34 17.14 -4.47 -5.19
CA LYS A 34 16.92 -3.04 -4.83
C LYS A 34 15.54 -2.54 -5.25
N MET A 35 15.04 -3.00 -6.39
CA MET A 35 13.71 -2.61 -6.88
C MET A 35 12.60 -3.20 -6.02
N MET A 36 12.74 -4.43 -5.53
CA MET A 36 11.77 -5.07 -4.64
C MET A 36 11.62 -4.28 -3.34
N HIS A 37 12.73 -3.91 -2.68
CA HIS A 37 12.71 -3.08 -1.47
C HIS A 37 12.06 -1.71 -1.68
N GLN A 38 12.21 -1.11 -2.85
CA GLN A 38 11.54 0.17 -3.16
C GLN A 38 10.02 0.00 -3.27
N ALA A 39 9.55 -1.08 -3.88
CA ALA A 39 8.13 -1.37 -3.98
C ALA A 39 7.50 -1.57 -2.59
N ASP A 40 8.18 -2.28 -1.69
CA ASP A 40 7.68 -2.51 -0.33
C ASP A 40 7.64 -1.22 0.51
N ARG A 41 8.64 -0.35 0.37
CA ARG A 41 8.62 0.99 0.99
C ARG A 41 7.43 1.83 0.50
N ALA A 42 7.14 1.79 -0.80
CA ALA A 42 5.99 2.50 -1.36
C ALA A 42 4.67 1.98 -0.79
N LYS A 43 4.54 0.66 -0.56
CA LYS A 43 3.39 0.05 0.08
C LYS A 43 3.21 0.52 1.52
N VAL A 44 4.28 0.53 2.33
CA VAL A 44 4.24 1.06 3.71
C VAL A 44 3.79 2.52 3.72
N THR A 45 4.34 3.35 2.83
CA THR A 45 3.95 4.77 2.71
C THR A 45 2.47 4.92 2.36
N ARG A 46 1.96 4.08 1.46
CA ARG A 46 0.54 4.07 1.08
C ARG A 46 -0.34 3.65 2.25
N ALA A 47 0.00 2.58 2.97
CA ALA A 47 -0.77 2.14 4.14
C ALA A 47 -0.87 3.23 5.22
N ARG A 48 0.22 3.97 5.48
CA ARG A 48 0.22 5.13 6.37
C ARG A 48 -0.70 6.24 5.87
N ALA A 49 -0.64 6.55 4.58
CA ALA A 49 -1.51 7.56 3.99
C ALA A 49 -3.00 7.17 4.09
N ASP A 50 -3.32 5.90 3.87
CA ASP A 50 -4.68 5.37 4.00
C ASP A 50 -5.17 5.49 5.46
N ILE A 51 -4.36 5.07 6.45
CA ILE A 51 -4.68 5.19 7.88
C ILE A 51 -4.89 6.66 8.28
N ASN A 52 -4.03 7.58 7.84
CA ASN A 52 -4.20 9.01 8.11
C ASN A 52 -5.48 9.56 7.47
N GLY A 53 -5.82 9.09 6.27
CA GLY A 53 -7.09 9.43 5.60
C GLY A 53 -8.29 8.94 6.38
N PHE A 54 -8.26 7.71 6.91
CA PHE A 54 -9.31 7.17 7.77
C PHE A 54 -9.43 7.97 9.07
N SER A 55 -8.32 8.29 9.74
CA SER A 55 -8.32 9.10 10.97
C SER A 55 -8.94 10.48 10.73
N THR A 56 -8.62 11.14 9.63
CA THR A 56 -9.22 12.42 9.25
C THR A 56 -10.73 12.30 9.03
N ALA A 57 -11.17 11.28 8.30
CA ALA A 57 -12.60 11.03 8.03
C ALA A 57 -13.37 10.66 9.31
N LEU A 58 -12.75 9.91 10.24
CA LEU A 58 -13.31 9.61 11.56
C LEU A 58 -13.47 10.86 12.41
N GLY A 59 -12.51 11.79 12.34
CA GLY A 59 -12.63 13.10 12.97
C GLY A 59 -13.84 13.88 12.47
N ALA A 60 -14.06 13.94 11.15
CA ALA A 60 -15.23 14.58 10.56
C ALA A 60 -16.53 13.88 10.97
N TYR A 61 -16.57 12.55 10.95
CA TYR A 61 -17.70 11.76 11.43
C TYR A 61 -18.04 12.12 12.89
N LYS A 62 -17.05 12.16 13.79
CA LYS A 62 -17.26 12.53 15.21
C LYS A 62 -17.75 13.96 15.39
N LEU A 63 -17.30 14.90 14.56
CA LEU A 63 -17.78 16.29 14.61
C LEU A 63 -19.27 16.38 14.32
N ASP A 64 -19.79 15.61 13.38
CA ASP A 64 -21.20 15.62 13.00
C ASP A 64 -22.07 14.81 13.97
N THR A 65 -21.62 13.62 14.36
CA THR A 65 -22.44 12.66 15.14
C THR A 65 -22.18 12.72 16.64
N GLY A 66 -21.09 13.37 17.08
CA GLY A 66 -20.68 13.48 18.48
C GLY A 66 -19.86 12.30 19.00
N VAL A 67 -19.80 11.16 18.29
CA VAL A 67 -19.11 9.93 18.72
C VAL A 67 -18.34 9.31 17.55
N PHE A 68 -17.41 8.43 17.84
CA PHE A 68 -16.80 7.57 16.82
C PHE A 68 -17.70 6.37 16.49
N PRO A 69 -17.59 5.77 15.29
CA PRO A 69 -18.25 4.49 15.00
C PRO A 69 -17.87 3.41 15.99
N THR A 70 -18.77 2.50 16.31
CA THR A 70 -18.41 1.32 17.11
C THR A 70 -17.51 0.38 16.33
N THR A 71 -16.85 -0.56 17.00
CA THR A 71 -16.01 -1.59 16.34
C THR A 71 -16.83 -2.39 15.31
N GLU A 72 -18.10 -2.69 15.60
CA GLU A 72 -19.00 -3.43 14.70
C GLU A 72 -19.41 -2.60 13.48
N GLN A 73 -19.61 -1.30 13.64
CA GLN A 73 -19.89 -0.38 12.52
C GLN A 73 -18.65 -0.21 11.63
N GLY A 74 -17.48 -0.26 12.24
CA GLY A 74 -16.21 -0.23 11.56
C GLY A 74 -16.00 0.99 10.67
N LEU A 75 -15.00 0.93 9.81
CA LEU A 75 -14.70 1.98 8.84
C LEU A 75 -15.83 2.19 7.80
N GLN A 76 -16.70 1.19 7.59
CA GLN A 76 -17.82 1.32 6.64
C GLN A 76 -18.79 2.43 7.02
N ALA A 77 -18.89 2.78 8.31
CA ALA A 77 -19.64 3.92 8.80
C ALA A 77 -19.24 5.25 8.16
N LEU A 78 -18.01 5.35 7.62
CA LEU A 78 -17.52 6.53 6.92
C LEU A 78 -18.13 6.68 5.50
N ARG A 79 -18.70 5.61 4.96
CA ARG A 79 -19.27 5.61 3.62
C ARG A 79 -20.79 5.43 3.60
N THR A 80 -21.28 4.61 4.49
CA THR A 80 -22.69 4.26 4.58
C THR A 80 -23.18 4.64 5.97
N LYS A 81 -24.31 5.35 6.03
CA LYS A 81 -24.92 5.73 7.30
C LYS A 81 -25.28 4.47 8.10
N PRO A 82 -24.71 4.28 9.31
CA PRO A 82 -25.13 3.19 10.17
C PRO A 82 -26.55 3.40 10.71
N ASP A 83 -27.25 2.32 11.01
CA ASP A 83 -28.57 2.38 11.63
C ASP A 83 -28.49 3.06 13.00
N GLY A 84 -29.48 3.90 13.29
CA GLY A 84 -29.61 4.61 14.56
C GLY A 84 -28.62 5.76 14.77
N VAL A 85 -27.77 6.09 13.81
CA VAL A 85 -26.89 7.25 13.88
C VAL A 85 -27.61 8.49 13.36
N GLU A 86 -27.78 9.47 14.25
CA GLU A 86 -28.31 10.79 13.89
C GLU A 86 -27.20 11.72 13.40
N ASN A 87 -27.58 12.79 12.68
CA ASN A 87 -26.68 13.85 12.17
C ASN A 87 -25.51 13.35 11.28
N TRP A 88 -25.59 12.15 10.74
CA TRP A 88 -24.62 11.66 9.76
C TRP A 88 -24.72 12.46 8.47
N GLN A 89 -23.64 13.10 8.05
CA GLN A 89 -23.58 13.96 6.86
C GLN A 89 -22.64 13.44 5.77
N GLY A 90 -22.22 12.15 5.90
CA GLY A 90 -21.33 11.56 4.92
C GLY A 90 -21.90 11.42 3.50
N PRO A 91 -21.18 10.79 2.59
CA PRO A 91 -20.00 9.98 2.85
C PRO A 91 -18.73 10.80 3.18
N TYR A 92 -18.00 10.39 4.19
CA TYR A 92 -16.75 11.03 4.62
C TYR A 92 -15.53 10.53 3.82
N LEU A 93 -15.70 9.41 3.11
CA LEU A 93 -14.73 8.86 2.17
C LEU A 93 -15.36 8.69 0.80
N GLN A 94 -14.69 9.22 -0.23
CA GLN A 94 -15.15 9.12 -1.62
C GLN A 94 -14.94 7.72 -2.21
N LYS A 95 -13.84 7.07 -1.83
CA LYS A 95 -13.45 5.76 -2.35
C LYS A 95 -13.93 4.64 -1.44
N GLU A 96 -14.13 3.47 -2.01
CA GLU A 96 -14.37 2.25 -1.24
C GLU A 96 -13.17 1.91 -0.36
N ILE A 97 -13.49 1.39 0.83
CA ILE A 97 -12.48 0.94 1.77
C ILE A 97 -12.06 -0.45 1.32
N GLY A 98 -10.96 -0.50 0.59
CA GLY A 98 -10.32 -1.74 0.15
C GLY A 98 -9.42 -2.32 1.23
N GLY A 99 -8.69 -3.36 0.86
CA GLY A 99 -7.56 -3.86 1.66
C GLY A 99 -6.38 -2.89 1.63
N ASP A 100 -5.46 -3.14 2.53
CA ASP A 100 -4.16 -2.47 2.56
C ASP A 100 -3.35 -2.81 1.28
N PRO A 101 -2.15 -2.24 1.08
CA PRO A 101 -1.35 -2.50 -0.12
C PRO A 101 -0.91 -3.96 -0.33
N TRP A 102 -1.04 -4.81 0.65
CA TRP A 102 -0.82 -6.26 0.58
C TRP A 102 -2.12 -7.06 0.48
N ASN A 103 -3.26 -6.35 0.39
CA ASN A 103 -4.61 -6.92 0.25
C ASN A 103 -5.16 -7.57 1.53
N HIS A 104 -4.66 -7.16 2.70
CA HIS A 104 -5.24 -7.52 4.00
C HIS A 104 -6.26 -6.46 4.43
N PRO A 105 -7.31 -6.82 5.19
CA PRO A 105 -8.26 -5.84 5.71
C PRO A 105 -7.59 -4.94 6.76
N TYR A 106 -7.95 -3.64 6.78
CA TYR A 106 -7.62 -2.77 7.90
C TYR A 106 -8.43 -3.19 9.13
N VAL A 107 -7.76 -3.26 10.27
CA VAL A 107 -8.43 -3.52 11.57
C VAL A 107 -8.80 -2.19 12.19
N TYR A 108 -10.03 -2.09 12.68
CA TYR A 108 -10.56 -0.92 13.37
C TYR A 108 -11.09 -1.33 14.74
N ARG A 109 -10.76 -0.56 15.77
CA ARG A 109 -11.28 -0.77 17.14
C ARG A 109 -11.63 0.57 17.77
N TYR A 110 -12.81 0.61 18.39
CA TYR A 110 -13.22 1.72 19.23
C TYR A 110 -14.10 1.22 20.37
N PRO A 111 -13.79 1.56 21.64
CA PRO A 111 -12.63 2.36 22.08
C PRO A 111 -11.28 1.72 21.69
N GLY A 112 -10.27 2.59 21.45
CA GLY A 112 -8.91 2.14 21.17
C GLY A 112 -8.19 1.67 22.45
N ASP A 113 -7.21 0.80 22.29
CA ASP A 113 -6.35 0.35 23.39
C ASP A 113 -5.21 1.36 23.68
N HIS A 114 -4.98 2.31 22.76
CA HIS A 114 -3.83 3.23 22.77
C HIS A 114 -4.22 4.70 23.01
N GLY A 115 -5.45 4.98 23.40
CA GLY A 115 -5.93 6.34 23.70
C GLY A 115 -7.44 6.50 23.54
N ASP A 116 -7.90 7.75 23.55
CA ASP A 116 -9.32 8.09 23.40
C ASP A 116 -9.81 8.07 21.94
N GLU A 117 -8.89 7.85 20.99
CA GLU A 117 -9.17 7.75 19.56
C GLU A 117 -9.25 6.29 19.11
N PRO A 118 -9.89 6.02 17.99
CA PRO A 118 -9.92 4.67 17.44
C PRO A 118 -8.53 4.18 17.01
N ASP A 119 -8.25 2.91 17.27
CA ASP A 119 -7.10 2.21 16.74
C ASP A 119 -7.38 1.73 15.33
N ILE A 120 -6.48 2.06 14.39
CA ILE A 120 -6.50 1.57 13.02
C ILE A 120 -5.17 0.89 12.73
N ILE A 121 -5.22 -0.34 12.21
CA ILE A 121 -4.03 -1.18 12.04
C ILE A 121 -4.03 -1.80 10.64
N SER A 122 -2.87 -1.78 9.98
CA SER A 122 -2.50 -2.70 8.90
C SER A 122 -1.40 -3.61 9.42
N TYR A 123 -1.56 -4.91 9.25
CA TYR A 123 -0.60 -5.92 9.70
C TYR A 123 0.57 -6.14 8.72
N GLY A 124 0.85 -5.17 7.83
CA GLY A 124 2.01 -5.22 6.97
C GLY A 124 1.99 -6.36 5.94
N LEU A 125 3.19 -6.77 5.52
CA LEU A 125 3.37 -7.74 4.43
C LEU A 125 2.87 -9.14 4.80
N ASP A 126 3.11 -9.60 6.03
CA ASP A 126 2.74 -10.96 6.46
C ASP A 126 1.27 -11.09 6.95
N GLY A 127 0.59 -9.96 7.17
CA GLY A 127 -0.80 -9.94 7.65
C GLY A 127 -0.99 -10.46 9.07
N GLN A 128 0.07 -10.48 9.89
CA GLN A 128 0.07 -10.99 11.26
C GLN A 128 0.40 -9.85 12.25
N PRO A 129 -0.16 -9.86 13.48
CA PRO A 129 0.20 -8.90 14.51
C PRO A 129 1.69 -8.94 14.87
N GLY A 130 2.35 -7.79 14.90
CA GLY A 130 3.76 -7.67 15.28
C GLY A 130 4.70 -7.52 14.08
N GLY A 131 5.77 -8.32 14.04
CA GLY A 131 6.75 -8.30 12.95
C GLY A 131 7.76 -7.16 13.00
N GLU A 132 8.73 -7.21 12.07
CA GLU A 132 9.77 -6.19 11.90
C GLU A 132 9.93 -5.83 10.42
N GLY A 133 10.48 -4.66 10.14
CA GLY A 133 10.73 -4.22 8.77
C GLY A 133 9.44 -4.00 7.97
N PHE A 134 9.21 -4.77 6.91
CA PHE A 134 8.00 -4.70 6.10
C PHE A 134 6.83 -5.53 6.64
N ASP A 135 7.12 -6.45 7.58
CA ASP A 135 6.11 -7.23 8.30
C ASP A 135 5.58 -6.47 9.53
N ALA A 136 6.22 -5.34 9.89
CA ALA A 136 5.81 -4.55 11.05
C ALA A 136 4.43 -3.92 10.87
N ASP A 137 3.65 -3.92 11.96
CA ASP A 137 2.35 -3.26 12.01
C ASP A 137 2.44 -1.76 11.71
N ILE A 138 1.55 -1.26 10.87
CA ILE A 138 1.37 0.15 10.60
C ILE A 138 0.11 0.58 11.33
N VAL A 139 0.26 1.51 12.27
CA VAL A 139 -0.76 1.82 13.26
C VAL A 139 -1.05 3.31 13.34
N SER A 140 -2.26 3.69 13.75
CA SER A 140 -2.70 5.10 13.80
C SER A 140 -2.07 5.90 14.94
N TRP A 141 -1.62 5.27 16.02
CA TRP A 141 -1.09 5.94 17.22
C TRP A 141 0.45 6.09 17.26
N LYS A 142 1.13 5.64 16.22
CA LYS A 142 2.59 5.84 16.03
C LYS A 142 2.84 6.60 14.74
N ASN A 143 3.35 7.79 14.86
CA ASN A 143 3.86 8.58 13.74
C ASN A 143 5.33 8.25 13.45
#